data_b2c97ffa21a0e51e879c9571903ca89f
#
_entry.id   b2c97ffa21a0e51e879c9571903ca89f
#
_cell.length_a   1.000
_cell.length_b   1.000
_cell.length_c   1.000
_cell.angle_alpha   90.00
_cell.angle_beta   90.00
_cell.angle_gamma   90.00
#
_symmetry.space_group_name_H-M   'P 1'
#
loop_
_entity.id
_entity.type
_entity.pdbx_description
1 polymer ?
#
loop_
_entity_poly.entity_id
_entity_poly.type
_entity_poly.pdbx_seq_one_letter_code
_entity_poly.pdbx_strand_id
1 'polypeptide(L)'
;MKAFRYLLFLVTLLPWLAVHAQAVPYDQEPVRQVHWAMGAFFGTGWYQVDKNRSVFVFRMPPRQTVRRSGFDETGERKIGVEIRYPLTFGLHKLDDIPDFIEFDNYGTISFTPGVELEIPVNERWALRPYVNIGAGYEKESDEWAGIWYGGLKSRYLLGDDARLRWSLLNAIYYAGYKPEYKSRGRYGAAMAGLEFSQPLGHFELGGEPLRFNYYATYTYLFDKLNFHVDDQRTESIQDQWEIGLAFGHSSKKMKIWFISFEQIGLSYKTSSNGRYKAISLNLRSPFTY
;
A
#
# COMPACT_ATOMS: atom_id res chain seq x y z
N MET A 1 -20.73 -2.68 -25.30
CA MET A 1 -20.13 -1.55 -26.08
C MET A 1 -20.17 -0.20 -25.37
N LYS A 2 -21.17 0.16 -24.55
CA LYS A 2 -21.20 1.46 -23.85
C LYS A 2 -20.12 1.59 -22.73
N ALA A 3 -19.77 0.51 -22.04
CA ALA A 3 -18.75 0.51 -20.98
C ALA A 3 -17.31 0.81 -21.49
N PHE A 4 -16.99 0.42 -22.72
CA PHE A 4 -15.67 0.67 -23.33
C PHE A 4 -15.45 2.17 -23.64
N ARG A 5 -16.52 2.91 -23.92
CA ARG A 5 -16.46 4.37 -24.15
C ARG A 5 -16.10 5.15 -22.88
N TYR A 6 -16.55 4.71 -21.70
CA TYR A 6 -16.22 5.38 -20.43
C TYR A 6 -14.81 5.06 -19.94
N LEU A 7 -14.28 3.88 -20.28
CA LEU A 7 -12.89 3.53 -19.99
C LEU A 7 -11.91 4.40 -20.79
N LEU A 8 -12.21 4.65 -22.07
CA LEU A 8 -11.41 5.55 -22.90
C LEU A 8 -11.46 7.01 -22.39
N PHE A 9 -12.61 7.44 -21.87
CA PHE A 9 -12.75 8.80 -21.32
C PHE A 9 -11.94 9.00 -20.02
N LEU A 10 -11.82 7.98 -19.18
CA LEU A 10 -11.01 8.06 -17.95
C LEU A 10 -9.50 8.07 -18.25
N VAL A 11 -9.07 7.35 -19.27
CA VAL A 11 -7.66 7.32 -19.71
C VAL A 11 -7.27 8.63 -20.41
N THR A 12 -8.20 9.29 -21.11
CA THR A 12 -7.92 10.57 -21.79
C THR A 12 -7.98 11.79 -20.88
N LEU A 13 -8.60 11.69 -19.68
CA LEU A 13 -8.61 12.78 -18.69
C LEU A 13 -7.33 12.85 -17.85
N LEU A 14 -6.55 11.78 -17.76
CA LEU A 14 -5.27 11.76 -17.01
C LEU A 14 -4.24 12.79 -17.54
N PRO A 15 -4.03 13.00 -18.84
CA PRO A 15 -3.09 14.01 -19.31
C PRO A 15 -3.57 15.46 -19.13
N TRP A 16 -4.88 15.70 -19.03
CA TRP A 16 -5.41 17.06 -18.85
C TRP A 16 -5.26 17.58 -17.43
N LEU A 17 -5.22 16.71 -16.43
CA LEU A 17 -4.93 17.09 -15.03
C LEU A 17 -3.45 17.41 -14.79
N ALA A 18 -2.56 16.93 -15.65
CA ALA A 18 -1.13 17.20 -15.57
C ALA A 18 -0.71 18.58 -16.12
N VAL A 19 -1.53 19.22 -16.95
CA VAL A 19 -1.16 20.43 -17.69
C VAL A 19 -1.34 21.72 -16.88
N HIS A 20 -2.01 21.68 -15.72
CA HIS A 20 -2.22 22.86 -14.87
C HIS A 20 -1.39 22.90 -13.59
N ALA A 21 -0.38 22.04 -13.44
CA ALA A 21 0.67 22.25 -12.47
C ALA A 21 1.59 23.37 -13.02
N GLN A 22 1.25 24.61 -12.73
CA GLN A 22 2.15 25.73 -12.96
C GLN A 22 3.48 25.41 -12.28
N ALA A 23 4.56 25.33 -13.06
CA ALA A 23 5.90 25.25 -12.56
C ALA A 23 6.15 26.50 -11.70
N VAL A 24 6.06 26.35 -10.39
CA VAL A 24 6.57 27.35 -9.45
C VAL A 24 8.07 27.45 -9.72
N PRO A 25 8.65 28.68 -9.85
CA PRO A 25 10.08 28.81 -10.07
C PRO A 25 10.84 27.98 -9.04
N TYR A 26 11.77 27.18 -9.54
CA TYR A 26 12.62 26.30 -8.76
C TYR A 26 13.64 27.15 -8.00
N ASP A 27 13.17 27.80 -6.95
CA ASP A 27 14.05 28.24 -5.89
C ASP A 27 14.54 26.98 -5.18
N GLN A 28 15.85 26.86 -4.97
CA GLN A 28 16.50 25.66 -4.44
C GLN A 28 15.98 25.35 -3.02
N GLU A 29 14.75 24.81 -2.93
CA GLU A 29 14.32 24.22 -1.67
C GLU A 29 15.30 23.08 -1.33
N PRO A 30 15.81 23.02 -0.10
CA PRO A 30 16.71 21.94 0.32
C PRO A 30 16.02 20.60 0.02
N VAL A 31 16.74 19.67 -0.59
CA VAL A 31 16.23 18.36 -1.00
C VAL A 31 15.54 17.73 0.20
N ARG A 32 14.21 17.65 0.17
CA ARG A 32 13.41 17.09 1.27
C ARG A 32 13.69 15.61 1.40
N GLN A 33 14.31 15.25 2.49
CA GLN A 33 14.62 13.85 2.81
C GLN A 33 13.38 13.11 3.27
N VAL A 34 13.37 11.79 3.04
CA VAL A 34 12.33 10.90 3.58
C VAL A 34 12.42 10.92 5.10
N HIS A 35 11.31 11.28 5.71
CA HIS A 35 11.16 11.34 7.16
C HIS A 35 10.66 9.97 7.68
N TRP A 36 11.01 9.59 8.89
CA TRP A 36 10.59 8.33 9.51
C TRP A 36 9.07 8.10 9.49
N ALA A 37 8.29 9.18 9.62
CA ALA A 37 6.82 9.12 9.56
C ALA A 37 6.29 8.50 8.26
N MET A 38 7.09 8.48 7.19
CA MET A 38 6.77 7.80 5.93
C MET A 38 6.68 6.28 6.09
N GLY A 39 7.30 5.70 7.12
CA GLY A 39 7.18 4.28 7.43
C GLY A 39 5.73 3.81 7.62
N ALA A 40 4.84 4.69 8.07
CA ALA A 40 3.41 4.40 8.18
C ALA A 40 2.72 4.04 6.84
N PHE A 41 3.32 4.38 5.71
CA PHE A 41 2.80 4.08 4.37
C PHE A 41 3.37 2.79 3.79
N PHE A 42 4.48 2.31 4.32
CA PHE A 42 5.09 1.07 3.88
C PHE A 42 4.35 -0.14 4.48
N GLY A 43 4.37 -1.26 3.76
CA GLY A 43 3.93 -2.55 4.29
C GLY A 43 4.96 -3.16 5.23
N THR A 44 4.63 -4.33 5.81
CA THR A 44 5.63 -5.12 6.54
C THR A 44 6.70 -5.58 5.59
N GLY A 45 7.95 -5.30 5.89
CA GLY A 45 9.04 -5.70 5.01
C GLY A 45 10.37 -5.05 5.35
N TRP A 46 11.32 -5.49 4.59
CA TRP A 46 12.68 -5.04 4.59
C TRP A 46 12.91 -4.11 3.41
N TYR A 47 13.35 -2.89 3.68
CA TYR A 47 13.53 -1.82 2.71
C TYR A 47 15.00 -1.42 2.68
N GLN A 48 15.61 -1.44 1.52
CA GLN A 48 17.01 -1.05 1.31
C GLN A 48 17.10 0.06 0.28
N VAL A 49 17.80 1.12 0.63
CA VAL A 49 18.16 2.20 -0.29
C VAL A 49 19.67 2.23 -0.39
N ASP A 50 20.20 1.96 -1.60
CA ASP A 50 21.60 1.72 -1.85
C ASP A 50 22.17 0.58 -0.95
N LYS A 51 23.49 0.44 -0.85
CA LYS A 51 24.14 -0.66 -0.12
C LYS A 51 24.20 -0.43 1.41
N ASN A 52 24.02 0.80 1.86
CA ASN A 52 24.40 1.20 3.21
C ASN A 52 23.22 1.52 4.14
N ARG A 53 21.99 1.57 3.64
CA ARG A 53 20.83 1.86 4.49
C ARG A 53 19.71 0.85 4.29
N SER A 54 19.35 0.21 5.37
CA SER A 54 18.18 -0.67 5.43
C SER A 54 17.32 -0.32 6.63
N VAL A 55 16.03 -0.50 6.48
CA VAL A 55 15.04 -0.36 7.53
C VAL A 55 14.08 -1.54 7.46
N PHE A 56 13.76 -2.10 8.60
CA PHE A 56 12.68 -3.05 8.73
C PHE A 56 11.43 -2.34 9.25
N VAL A 57 10.33 -2.50 8.54
CA VAL A 57 9.02 -1.97 8.94
C VAL A 57 8.12 -3.16 9.26
N PHE A 58 7.54 -3.16 10.44
CA PHE A 58 6.49 -4.10 10.82
C PHE A 58 5.17 -3.37 10.95
N ARG A 59 4.21 -3.72 10.10
CA ARG A 59 2.88 -3.12 10.10
C ARG A 59 1.82 -4.16 10.40
N MET A 60 1.11 -3.98 11.49
CA MET A 60 -0.11 -4.72 11.79
C MET A 60 -1.31 -3.92 11.26
N PRO A 61 -2.07 -4.45 10.31
CA PRO A 61 -3.25 -3.79 9.76
C PRO A 61 -4.58 -4.39 10.29
N PRO A 62 -4.91 -4.32 11.60
CA PRO A 62 -6.19 -4.79 12.07
C PRO A 62 -7.33 -4.03 11.39
N ARG A 63 -8.43 -4.73 11.10
CA ARG A 63 -9.62 -4.14 10.47
C ARG A 63 -10.88 -4.73 11.07
N GLN A 64 -11.90 -3.90 11.14
CA GLN A 64 -13.24 -4.27 11.51
C GLN A 64 -14.18 -4.02 10.32
N THR A 65 -14.77 -5.08 9.79
CA THR A 65 -15.83 -4.94 8.78
C THR A 65 -17.12 -4.56 9.50
N VAL A 66 -17.59 -3.35 9.27
CA VAL A 66 -18.85 -2.83 9.80
C VAL A 66 -20.00 -3.28 8.90
N ARG A 67 -19.80 -3.20 7.58
CA ARG A 67 -20.77 -3.62 6.56
C ARG A 67 -20.05 -4.23 5.37
N ARG A 68 -20.58 -5.35 4.87
CA ARG A 68 -20.06 -5.98 3.64
C ARG A 68 -20.61 -5.28 2.40
N SER A 69 -19.78 -5.17 1.36
CA SER A 69 -20.20 -4.72 0.04
C SER A 69 -20.87 -5.83 -0.76
N GLY A 70 -21.61 -5.46 -1.79
CA GLY A 70 -22.22 -6.38 -2.73
C GLY A 70 -23.44 -5.78 -3.41
N PHE A 71 -24.29 -6.66 -3.92
CA PHE A 71 -25.61 -6.33 -4.43
C PHE A 71 -26.64 -7.14 -3.63
N ASP A 72 -27.82 -6.59 -3.39
CA ASP A 72 -28.91 -7.33 -2.76
C ASP A 72 -29.71 -8.12 -3.80
N GLU A 73 -30.77 -8.78 -3.33
CA GLU A 73 -31.64 -9.60 -4.17
C GLU A 73 -32.39 -8.78 -5.23
N THR A 74 -32.54 -7.47 -5.01
CA THR A 74 -33.16 -6.52 -5.96
C THR A 74 -32.15 -5.93 -6.93
N GLY A 75 -30.85 -6.24 -6.79
CA GLY A 75 -29.76 -5.67 -7.57
C GLY A 75 -29.32 -4.29 -7.07
N GLU A 76 -29.82 -3.83 -5.93
CA GLU A 76 -29.34 -2.58 -5.34
C GLU A 76 -27.94 -2.74 -4.74
N ARG A 77 -27.17 -1.66 -4.91
CA ARG A 77 -25.79 -1.60 -4.45
C ARG A 77 -25.68 -1.44 -2.94
N LYS A 78 -24.96 -2.34 -2.28
CA LYS A 78 -24.55 -2.23 -0.88
C LYS A 78 -23.11 -1.81 -0.76
N ILE A 79 -22.85 -0.63 -0.22
CA ILE A 79 -21.49 -0.11 0.03
C ILE A 79 -20.94 -0.79 1.27
N GLY A 80 -19.77 -1.41 1.15
CA GLY A 80 -19.01 -1.96 2.27
C GLY A 80 -18.33 -0.85 3.07
N VAL A 81 -18.18 -1.08 4.37
CA VAL A 81 -17.49 -0.16 5.29
C VAL A 81 -16.54 -0.96 6.16
N GLU A 82 -15.28 -0.60 6.15
CA GLU A 82 -14.24 -1.15 7.03
C GLU A 82 -13.60 -0.03 7.85
N ILE A 83 -13.47 -0.24 9.16
CA ILE A 83 -12.63 0.60 10.03
C ILE A 83 -11.25 -0.05 10.10
N ARG A 84 -10.22 0.76 9.98
CA ARG A 84 -8.82 0.34 9.91
C ARG A 84 -8.07 0.87 11.13
N TYR A 85 -7.19 0.05 11.71
CA TYR A 85 -6.39 0.40 12.89
C TYR A 85 -4.90 0.06 12.66
N PRO A 86 -4.24 0.58 11.60
CA PRO A 86 -2.86 0.23 11.34
C PRO A 86 -1.94 0.73 12.45
N LEU A 87 -1.17 -0.18 12.99
CA LEU A 87 -0.09 0.06 13.93
C LEU A 87 1.22 -0.31 13.23
N THR A 88 2.18 0.61 13.20
CA THR A 88 3.44 0.43 12.48
C THR A 88 4.62 0.67 13.40
N PHE A 89 5.63 -0.19 13.30
CA PHE A 89 6.89 -0.11 14.01
C PHE A 89 8.02 -0.09 12.99
N GLY A 90 9.01 0.77 13.19
CA GLY A 90 10.23 0.82 12.39
C GLY A 90 11.44 0.47 13.23
N LEU A 91 12.30 -0.42 12.68
CA LEU A 91 13.60 -0.78 13.24
C LEU A 91 14.69 -0.25 12.32
N HIS A 92 15.62 0.52 12.87
CA HIS A 92 16.69 1.14 12.10
C HIS A 92 17.92 0.23 11.93
N LYS A 93 18.06 -0.82 12.75
CA LYS A 93 19.17 -1.76 12.71
C LYS A 93 18.70 -3.19 12.56
N LEU A 94 19.46 -3.99 11.83
CA LEU A 94 19.22 -5.39 11.56
C LEU A 94 19.55 -6.33 12.69
N ASP A 95 20.57 -5.97 13.42
CA ASP A 95 21.04 -6.76 14.56
C ASP A 95 19.99 -6.84 15.67
N ASP A 96 19.01 -5.92 15.63
CA ASP A 96 17.90 -5.86 16.59
C ASP A 96 16.74 -6.83 16.26
N ILE A 97 16.79 -7.59 15.16
CA ILE A 97 15.71 -8.53 14.79
C ILE A 97 15.51 -9.67 15.79
N PRO A 98 16.56 -10.28 16.38
CA PRO A 98 16.37 -11.29 17.40
C PRO A 98 15.61 -10.75 18.64
N ASP A 99 15.74 -9.46 18.93
CA ASP A 99 15.15 -8.77 20.08
C ASP A 99 13.81 -8.09 19.74
N PHE A 100 13.21 -8.47 18.61
CA PHE A 100 11.95 -7.94 18.10
C PHE A 100 10.79 -7.99 19.12
N ILE A 101 10.87 -8.85 20.12
CA ILE A 101 9.85 -9.00 21.17
C ILE A 101 10.03 -7.97 22.29
N GLU A 102 11.18 -7.31 22.40
CA GLU A 102 11.42 -6.28 23.39
C GLU A 102 11.02 -4.90 22.86
N PHE A 103 9.98 -4.31 23.45
CA PHE A 103 9.43 -3.01 23.04
C PHE A 103 10.43 -1.85 23.12
N ASP A 104 11.56 -2.03 23.78
CA ASP A 104 12.60 -1.01 23.92
C ASP A 104 13.46 -0.80 22.68
N ASN A 105 13.41 -1.71 21.70
CA ASN A 105 14.25 -1.70 20.50
C ASN A 105 13.60 -1.05 19.28
N TYR A 106 12.36 -0.55 19.41
CA TYR A 106 11.70 0.17 18.31
C TYR A 106 12.24 1.60 18.18
N GLY A 107 12.73 1.93 16.99
CA GLY A 107 13.11 3.31 16.65
C GLY A 107 11.88 4.20 16.47
N THR A 108 10.83 3.67 15.81
CA THR A 108 9.61 4.44 15.54
C THR A 108 8.34 3.62 15.78
N ILE A 109 7.28 4.30 16.23
CA ILE A 109 5.95 3.73 16.35
C ILE A 109 4.93 4.70 15.76
N SER A 110 3.91 4.19 15.05
CA SER A 110 2.81 5.03 14.59
C SER A 110 1.47 4.29 14.63
N PHE A 111 0.41 5.04 14.93
CA PHE A 111 -0.97 4.56 14.92
C PHE A 111 -1.81 5.52 14.07
N THR A 112 -2.42 4.98 12.98
CA THR A 112 -3.11 5.80 11.98
C THR A 112 -4.49 5.21 11.65
N PRO A 113 -5.46 5.29 12.60
CA PRO A 113 -6.81 4.80 12.36
C PRO A 113 -7.45 5.45 11.13
N GLY A 114 -8.43 4.77 10.54
CA GLY A 114 -9.07 5.27 9.33
C GLY A 114 -10.28 4.46 8.90
N VAL A 115 -10.84 4.86 7.78
CA VAL A 115 -12.02 4.24 7.17
C VAL A 115 -11.72 3.94 5.71
N GLU A 116 -12.18 2.78 5.25
CA GLU A 116 -12.20 2.38 3.84
C GLU A 116 -13.63 2.00 3.46
N LEU A 117 -14.10 2.53 2.34
CA LEU A 117 -15.37 2.12 1.73
C LEU A 117 -15.08 1.15 0.58
N GLU A 118 -15.94 0.18 0.38
CA GLU A 118 -15.94 -0.64 -0.83
C GLU A 118 -17.23 -0.40 -1.60
N ILE A 119 -17.10 0.20 -2.78
CA ILE A 119 -18.19 0.62 -3.64
C ILE A 119 -18.20 -0.31 -4.87
N PRO A 120 -19.06 -1.33 -4.93
CA PRO A 120 -19.22 -2.12 -6.13
C PRO A 120 -19.91 -1.27 -7.19
N VAL A 121 -19.18 -0.90 -8.26
CA VAL A 121 -19.74 -0.14 -9.39
C VAL A 121 -20.62 -1.05 -10.23
N ASN A 122 -20.18 -2.29 -10.44
CA ASN A 122 -20.91 -3.41 -11.01
C ASN A 122 -20.27 -4.74 -10.54
N GLU A 123 -20.71 -5.87 -11.02
CA GLU A 123 -20.20 -7.20 -10.63
C GLU A 123 -18.70 -7.39 -10.92
N ARG A 124 -18.14 -6.62 -11.86
CA ARG A 124 -16.74 -6.73 -12.27
C ARG A 124 -15.86 -5.58 -11.76
N TRP A 125 -16.45 -4.49 -11.29
CA TRP A 125 -15.71 -3.28 -10.94
C TRP A 125 -16.04 -2.80 -9.54
N ALA A 126 -15.02 -2.68 -8.71
CA ALA A 126 -15.11 -2.12 -7.37
C ALA A 126 -14.12 -0.98 -7.17
N LEU A 127 -14.56 0.04 -6.44
CA LEU A 127 -13.76 1.18 -6.01
C LEU A 127 -13.60 1.14 -4.50
N ARG A 128 -12.40 1.51 -3.99
CA ARG A 128 -12.11 1.59 -2.55
C ARG A 128 -11.46 2.92 -2.19
N PRO A 129 -12.25 3.98 -1.96
CA PRO A 129 -11.75 5.19 -1.31
C PRO A 129 -11.44 4.90 0.16
N TYR A 130 -10.34 5.50 0.65
CA TYR A 130 -9.95 5.38 2.05
C TYR A 130 -9.24 6.62 2.56
N VAL A 131 -9.30 6.83 3.88
CA VAL A 131 -8.57 7.88 4.59
C VAL A 131 -8.12 7.36 5.94
N ASN A 132 -6.90 7.73 6.33
CA ASN A 132 -6.30 7.43 7.62
C ASN A 132 -5.68 8.71 8.19
N ILE A 133 -5.83 8.92 9.50
CA ILE A 133 -5.25 10.05 10.22
C ILE A 133 -4.78 9.54 11.58
N GLY A 134 -3.62 9.99 12.01
CA GLY A 134 -3.06 9.58 13.30
C GLY A 134 -1.77 10.31 13.62
N ALA A 135 -0.97 9.67 14.46
CA ALA A 135 0.31 10.20 14.90
C ALA A 135 1.34 9.08 15.02
N GLY A 136 2.58 9.46 15.08
CA GLY A 136 3.72 8.60 15.37
C GLY A 136 4.75 9.31 16.23
N TYR A 137 5.65 8.50 16.77
CA TYR A 137 6.74 8.93 17.64
C TYR A 137 8.04 8.24 17.23
N GLU A 138 9.14 8.97 17.24
CA GLU A 138 10.50 8.47 17.07
C GLU A 138 11.28 8.63 18.35
N LYS A 139 11.84 7.53 18.83
CA LYS A 139 12.52 7.47 20.14
C LYS A 139 13.88 8.18 20.11
N GLU A 140 14.64 8.06 19.01
CA GLU A 140 16.00 8.59 18.93
C GLU A 140 16.04 10.12 18.95
N SER A 141 15.12 10.76 18.24
CA SER A 141 15.01 12.22 18.19
C SER A 141 14.02 12.83 19.18
N ASP A 142 13.30 11.98 19.95
CA ASP A 142 12.17 12.40 20.81
C ASP A 142 11.16 13.27 20.07
N GLU A 143 10.79 12.85 18.83
CA GLU A 143 9.99 13.67 17.91
C GLU A 143 8.62 13.04 17.65
N TRP A 144 7.56 13.83 17.79
CA TRP A 144 6.22 13.47 17.36
C TRP A 144 5.93 13.96 15.93
N ALA A 145 5.09 13.22 15.22
CA ALA A 145 4.58 13.66 13.93
C ALA A 145 3.10 13.30 13.77
N GLY A 146 2.31 14.26 13.31
CA GLY A 146 0.99 14.00 12.76
C GLY A 146 1.13 13.34 11.39
N ILE A 147 0.31 12.33 11.10
CA ILE A 147 0.39 11.51 9.88
C ILE A 147 -1.01 11.39 9.29
N TRP A 148 -1.15 11.60 8.00
CA TRP A 148 -2.40 11.39 7.27
C TRP A 148 -2.13 10.81 5.89
N TYR A 149 -3.01 9.95 5.43
CA TYR A 149 -2.97 9.44 4.07
C TYR A 149 -4.34 8.95 3.61
N GLY A 150 -4.55 8.99 2.32
CA GLY A 150 -5.76 8.53 1.71
C GLY A 150 -5.59 8.28 0.23
N GLY A 151 -6.59 7.73 -0.38
CA GLY A 151 -6.56 7.44 -1.80
C GLY A 151 -7.81 6.76 -2.30
N LEU A 152 -7.76 6.43 -3.57
CA LEU A 152 -8.77 5.67 -4.27
C LEU A 152 -8.10 4.49 -4.95
N LYS A 153 -8.57 3.28 -4.66
CA LYS A 153 -8.17 2.06 -5.35
C LYS A 153 -9.30 1.59 -6.26
N SER A 154 -8.94 0.99 -7.37
CA SER A 154 -9.87 0.44 -8.35
C SER A 154 -9.43 -0.97 -8.72
N ARG A 155 -10.37 -1.90 -8.74
CA ARG A 155 -10.18 -3.27 -9.24
C ARG A 155 -11.23 -3.56 -10.29
N TYR A 156 -10.78 -3.89 -11.48
CA TYR A 156 -11.63 -4.30 -12.57
C TYR A 156 -11.33 -5.75 -12.94
N LEU A 157 -12.33 -6.62 -12.81
CA LEU A 157 -12.23 -8.04 -13.14
C LEU A 157 -12.28 -8.19 -14.66
N LEU A 158 -11.15 -8.55 -15.26
CA LEU A 158 -11.00 -8.74 -16.70
C LEU A 158 -11.47 -10.13 -17.15
N GLY A 159 -11.18 -11.16 -16.34
CA GLY A 159 -11.62 -12.52 -16.58
C GLY A 159 -11.87 -13.26 -15.26
N ASP A 160 -12.90 -14.11 -15.27
CA ASP A 160 -13.29 -14.94 -14.13
C ASP A 160 -13.80 -16.29 -14.66
N ASP A 161 -12.87 -17.18 -14.94
CA ASP A 161 -13.20 -18.56 -15.27
C ASP A 161 -12.77 -19.52 -14.13
N ALA A 162 -13.17 -20.78 -14.25
CA ALA A 162 -12.90 -21.78 -13.21
C ALA A 162 -11.40 -21.99 -12.93
N ARG A 163 -10.52 -21.66 -13.88
CA ARG A 163 -9.08 -21.92 -13.79
C ARG A 163 -8.29 -20.68 -13.43
N LEU A 164 -8.72 -19.51 -13.90
CA LEU A 164 -7.98 -18.27 -13.73
C LEU A 164 -8.92 -17.08 -13.56
N ARG A 165 -8.75 -16.34 -12.47
CA ARG A 165 -9.32 -15.00 -12.28
C ARG A 165 -8.22 -13.99 -12.44
N TRP A 166 -8.45 -12.94 -13.21
CA TRP A 166 -7.48 -11.88 -13.35
C TRP A 166 -8.13 -10.49 -13.40
N SER A 167 -7.43 -9.53 -12.82
CA SER A 167 -7.95 -8.20 -12.58
C SER A 167 -6.92 -7.14 -12.91
N LEU A 168 -7.41 -6.01 -13.41
CA LEU A 168 -6.65 -4.77 -13.51
C LEU A 168 -6.77 -4.03 -12.18
N LEU A 169 -5.64 -3.64 -11.62
CA LEU A 169 -5.52 -2.86 -10.40
C LEU A 169 -5.06 -1.45 -10.73
N ASN A 170 -5.70 -0.46 -10.14
CA ASN A 170 -5.26 0.92 -10.22
C ASN A 170 -5.42 1.59 -8.85
N ALA A 171 -4.54 2.51 -8.52
CA ALA A 171 -4.69 3.34 -7.34
C ALA A 171 -4.10 4.72 -7.58
N ILE A 172 -4.67 5.70 -6.91
CA ILE A 172 -4.06 7.01 -6.69
C ILE A 172 -4.10 7.27 -5.19
N TYR A 173 -3.00 7.73 -4.63
CA TYR A 173 -2.93 8.01 -3.21
C TYR A 173 -2.06 9.22 -2.91
N TYR A 174 -2.39 9.83 -1.81
CA TYR A 174 -1.70 10.98 -1.27
C TYR A 174 -1.44 10.75 0.20
N ALA A 175 -0.26 11.13 0.64
CA ALA A 175 0.17 11.01 2.02
C ALA A 175 0.89 12.28 2.46
N GLY A 176 0.81 12.57 3.74
CA GLY A 176 1.49 13.69 4.34
C GLY A 176 1.81 13.44 5.81
N TYR A 177 2.75 14.20 6.30
CA TYR A 177 3.13 14.22 7.71
C TYR A 177 3.54 15.63 8.15
N LYS A 178 3.37 15.92 9.43
CA LYS A 178 3.80 17.17 10.07
C LYS A 178 4.55 16.82 11.33
N PRO A 179 5.90 16.87 11.32
CA PRO A 179 6.71 16.75 12.50
C PRO A 179 6.54 17.96 13.41
N GLU A 180 6.84 17.78 14.70
CA GLU A 180 6.71 18.84 15.69
C GLU A 180 7.63 20.03 15.40
N TYR A 181 8.88 19.76 15.06
CA TYR A 181 9.94 20.78 14.91
C TYR A 181 10.40 21.02 13.48
N LYS A 182 9.93 20.22 12.50
CA LYS A 182 10.36 20.31 11.10
C LYS A 182 9.21 20.70 10.17
N SER A 183 9.57 21.06 8.94
CA SER A 183 8.57 21.34 7.91
C SER A 183 7.76 20.10 7.55
N ARG A 184 6.48 20.28 7.20
CA ARG A 184 5.61 19.21 6.72
C ARG A 184 6.15 18.61 5.42
N GLY A 185 6.02 17.28 5.31
CA GLY A 185 6.25 16.59 4.06
C GLY A 185 4.95 16.05 3.46
N ARG A 186 4.99 15.79 2.17
CA ARG A 186 3.88 15.20 1.43
C ARG A 186 4.41 14.40 0.25
N TYR A 187 3.65 13.43 -0.19
CA TYR A 187 3.90 12.77 -1.47
C TYR A 187 2.60 12.22 -2.05
N GLY A 188 2.54 12.15 -3.37
CA GLY A 188 1.46 11.54 -4.09
C GLY A 188 1.98 10.49 -5.06
N ALA A 189 1.16 9.49 -5.37
CA ALA A 189 1.52 8.46 -6.32
C ALA A 189 0.32 7.89 -7.05
N ALA A 190 0.58 7.35 -8.24
CA ALA A 190 -0.35 6.54 -9.00
C ALA A 190 0.23 5.14 -9.20
N MET A 191 -0.62 4.12 -9.12
CA MET A 191 -0.26 2.72 -9.31
C MET A 191 -1.16 2.10 -10.38
N ALA A 192 -0.57 1.25 -11.23
CA ALA A 192 -1.28 0.36 -12.12
C ALA A 192 -0.67 -1.04 -12.05
N GLY A 193 -1.48 -2.09 -12.23
CA GLY A 193 -0.98 -3.46 -12.20
C GLY A 193 -2.00 -4.50 -12.57
N LEU A 194 -1.55 -5.73 -12.63
CA LEU A 194 -2.34 -6.91 -12.91
C LEU A 194 -2.23 -7.89 -11.73
N GLU A 195 -3.34 -8.48 -11.36
CA GLU A 195 -3.42 -9.54 -10.36
C GLU A 195 -4.07 -10.76 -10.98
N PHE A 196 -3.49 -11.90 -10.69
CA PHE A 196 -3.96 -13.21 -11.13
C PHE A 196 -4.20 -14.09 -9.91
N SER A 197 -5.26 -14.91 -9.96
CA SER A 197 -5.63 -15.81 -8.89
C SER A 197 -6.13 -17.11 -9.51
N GLN A 198 -5.50 -18.21 -9.16
CA GLN A 198 -5.87 -19.54 -9.67
C GLN A 198 -6.06 -20.54 -8.52
N PRO A 199 -7.03 -21.44 -8.60
CA PRO A 199 -7.19 -22.48 -7.62
C PRO A 199 -6.04 -23.48 -7.67
N LEU A 200 -5.61 -23.97 -6.50
CA LEU A 200 -4.56 -24.99 -6.37
C LEU A 200 -5.11 -26.42 -6.41
N GLY A 201 -6.19 -26.64 -7.14
CA GLY A 201 -6.79 -27.95 -7.32
C GLY A 201 -7.30 -28.55 -6.00
N HIS A 202 -6.65 -29.62 -5.54
CA HIS A 202 -7.07 -30.35 -4.34
C HIS A 202 -6.43 -29.86 -3.03
N PHE A 203 -5.65 -28.78 -3.07
CA PHE A 203 -5.04 -28.26 -1.84
C PHE A 203 -6.05 -27.45 -1.04
N GLU A 204 -6.27 -27.87 0.20
CA GLU A 204 -7.15 -27.22 1.15
C GLU A 204 -6.39 -26.88 2.43
N LEU A 205 -6.77 -25.78 3.07
CA LEU A 205 -6.29 -25.41 4.39
C LEU A 205 -7.51 -25.10 5.28
N GLY A 206 -7.69 -25.88 6.35
CA GLY A 206 -8.87 -25.75 7.22
C GLY A 206 -10.20 -26.08 6.53
N GLY A 207 -10.18 -26.99 5.54
CA GLY A 207 -11.38 -27.41 4.76
C GLY A 207 -11.82 -26.39 3.68
N GLU A 208 -10.98 -25.40 3.37
CA GLU A 208 -11.26 -24.40 2.33
C GLU A 208 -10.25 -24.52 1.19
N PRO A 209 -10.67 -24.42 -0.07
CA PRO A 209 -9.80 -24.48 -1.21
C PRO A 209 -8.77 -23.34 -1.20
N LEU A 210 -7.50 -23.69 -1.42
CA LEU A 210 -6.44 -22.71 -1.56
C LEU A 210 -6.39 -22.13 -2.97
N ARG A 211 -6.00 -20.86 -3.05
CA ARG A 211 -5.69 -20.17 -4.29
C ARG A 211 -4.26 -19.63 -4.24
N PHE A 212 -3.61 -19.71 -5.39
CA PHE A 212 -2.35 -19.05 -5.64
C PHE A 212 -2.61 -17.70 -6.30
N ASN A 213 -2.14 -16.65 -5.67
CA ASN A 213 -2.27 -15.28 -6.15
C ASN A 213 -0.90 -14.76 -6.54
N TYR A 214 -0.80 -14.12 -7.69
CA TYR A 214 0.42 -13.44 -8.12
C TYR A 214 0.04 -12.14 -8.82
N TYR A 215 0.91 -11.15 -8.68
CA TYR A 215 0.65 -9.84 -9.24
C TYR A 215 1.94 -9.13 -9.63
N ALA A 216 1.78 -8.16 -10.52
CA ALA A 216 2.81 -7.18 -10.83
C ALA A 216 2.17 -5.80 -10.84
N THR A 217 2.82 -4.84 -10.19
CA THR A 217 2.38 -3.44 -10.16
C THR A 217 3.53 -2.50 -10.46
N TYR A 218 3.20 -1.38 -11.07
CA TYR A 218 4.08 -0.24 -11.27
C TYR A 218 3.48 0.96 -10.54
N THR A 219 4.29 1.63 -9.73
CA THR A 219 3.92 2.84 -9.00
C THR A 219 4.81 3.98 -9.46
N TYR A 220 4.20 5.08 -9.87
CA TYR A 220 4.87 6.34 -10.17
C TYR A 220 4.62 7.35 -9.06
N LEU A 221 5.69 7.93 -8.54
CA LEU A 221 5.65 8.96 -7.52
C LEU A 221 5.62 10.34 -8.19
N PHE A 222 4.66 11.19 -7.85
CA PHE A 222 4.55 12.54 -8.42
C PHE A 222 5.70 13.42 -7.93
N ASP A 223 6.10 13.24 -6.67
CA ASP A 223 7.29 13.85 -6.08
C ASP A 223 8.34 12.75 -5.83
N LYS A 224 9.61 13.05 -6.11
CA LYS A 224 10.70 12.10 -5.83
C LYS A 224 10.85 11.88 -4.33
N LEU A 225 11.03 10.63 -3.93
CA LEU A 225 11.47 10.29 -2.58
C LEU A 225 13.00 10.37 -2.52
N ASN A 226 13.49 11.26 -1.68
CA ASN A 226 14.92 11.52 -1.54
C ASN A 226 15.43 10.89 -0.24
N PHE A 227 16.40 10.00 -0.35
CA PHE A 227 17.01 9.28 0.75
C PHE A 227 18.45 9.77 0.92
N HIS A 228 18.80 10.18 2.10
CA HIS A 228 20.17 10.52 2.45
C HIS A 228 20.96 9.22 2.65
N VAL A 229 21.97 8.98 1.84
CA VAL A 229 22.78 7.76 1.88
C VAL A 229 24.06 7.97 2.69
N ASP A 230 24.72 9.09 2.47
CA ASP A 230 25.88 9.58 3.22
C ASP A 230 25.91 11.12 3.22
N ASP A 231 26.89 11.73 3.91
CA ASP A 231 26.96 13.18 4.12
C ASP A 231 26.99 14.01 2.83
N GLN A 232 27.24 13.41 1.69
CA GLN A 232 27.38 14.11 0.40
C GLN A 232 26.43 13.59 -0.68
N ARG A 233 25.69 12.47 -0.43
CA ARG A 233 24.94 11.80 -1.47
C ARG A 233 23.48 11.54 -1.08
N THR A 234 22.60 12.02 -1.94
CA THR A 234 21.14 11.77 -1.87
C THR A 234 20.72 10.94 -3.04
N GLU A 235 19.99 9.84 -2.76
CA GLU A 235 19.40 8.99 -3.77
C GLU A 235 17.92 9.31 -3.92
N SER A 236 17.47 9.49 -5.17
CA SER A 236 16.09 9.84 -5.51
C SER A 236 15.39 8.68 -6.18
N ILE A 237 14.18 8.38 -5.73
CA ILE A 237 13.31 7.35 -6.27
C ILE A 237 12.06 8.01 -6.83
N GLN A 238 11.78 7.78 -8.12
CA GLN A 238 10.61 8.31 -8.83
C GLN A 238 9.55 7.25 -9.09
N ASP A 239 9.95 5.98 -9.12
CA ASP A 239 9.08 4.88 -9.49
C ASP A 239 9.44 3.60 -8.76
N GLN A 240 8.52 2.65 -8.78
CA GLN A 240 8.68 1.36 -8.15
C GLN A 240 7.93 0.28 -8.92
N TRP A 241 8.62 -0.80 -9.22
CA TRP A 241 8.04 -2.08 -9.63
C TRP A 241 7.86 -2.98 -8.43
N GLU A 242 6.77 -3.72 -8.39
CA GLU A 242 6.53 -4.74 -7.38
C GLU A 242 5.97 -6.00 -8.04
N ILE A 243 6.56 -7.15 -7.70
CA ILE A 243 6.06 -8.48 -8.07
C ILE A 243 5.80 -9.24 -6.78
N GLY A 244 4.62 -9.81 -6.64
CA GLY A 244 4.22 -10.54 -5.44
C GLY A 244 3.59 -11.90 -5.75
N LEU A 245 3.81 -12.82 -4.81
CA LEU A 245 3.28 -14.19 -4.79
C LEU A 245 2.64 -14.44 -3.44
N ALA A 246 1.44 -15.02 -3.40
CA ALA A 246 0.74 -15.29 -2.16
C ALA A 246 -0.19 -16.49 -2.27
N PHE A 247 -0.46 -17.10 -1.12
CA PHE A 247 -1.46 -18.14 -0.95
C PHE A 247 -2.60 -17.59 -0.09
N GLY A 248 -3.84 -17.87 -0.50
CA GLY A 248 -5.02 -17.38 0.20
C GLY A 248 -6.21 -18.32 0.01
N HIS A 249 -7.30 -18.03 0.70
CA HIS A 249 -8.56 -18.73 0.52
C HIS A 249 -9.45 -18.04 -0.50
N SER A 250 -10.33 -18.81 -1.11
CA SER A 250 -11.29 -18.28 -2.11
C SER A 250 -12.38 -17.43 -1.48
N SER A 251 -12.83 -17.76 -0.28
CA SER A 251 -14.07 -17.22 0.31
C SER A 251 -13.92 -16.72 1.75
N LYS A 252 -12.96 -17.24 2.51
CA LYS A 252 -12.80 -16.90 3.92
C LYS A 252 -11.49 -16.18 4.18
N LYS A 253 -11.52 -15.25 5.13
CA LYS A 253 -10.31 -14.66 5.67
C LYS A 253 -9.63 -15.68 6.59
N MET A 254 -8.33 -15.89 6.41
CA MET A 254 -7.52 -16.64 7.36
C MET A 254 -7.44 -15.84 8.67
N LYS A 255 -7.44 -16.53 9.80
CA LYS A 255 -7.36 -15.89 11.10
C LYS A 255 -6.30 -16.59 11.95
N ILE A 256 -5.34 -15.79 12.39
CA ILE A 256 -4.38 -16.20 13.40
C ILE A 256 -4.59 -15.30 14.61
N TRP A 257 -5.06 -15.89 15.70
CA TRP A 257 -5.39 -15.21 16.93
C TRP A 257 -6.43 -14.09 16.68
N PHE A 258 -6.09 -12.80 16.88
CA PHE A 258 -6.98 -11.65 16.62
C PHE A 258 -6.78 -11.01 15.23
N ILE A 259 -5.79 -11.44 14.46
CA ILE A 259 -5.47 -10.89 13.15
C ILE A 259 -6.15 -11.69 12.06
N SER A 260 -6.90 -11.00 11.20
CA SER A 260 -7.52 -11.58 10.00
C SER A 260 -6.78 -11.09 8.75
N PHE A 261 -6.41 -12.02 7.87
CA PHE A 261 -5.75 -11.73 6.61
C PHE A 261 -6.35 -12.53 5.45
N GLU A 262 -6.22 -12.00 4.25
CA GLU A 262 -6.81 -12.60 3.05
C GLU A 262 -5.87 -13.61 2.41
N GLN A 263 -4.59 -13.39 2.53
CA GLN A 263 -3.53 -14.21 1.96
C GLN A 263 -2.25 -14.04 2.77
N ILE A 264 -1.31 -14.95 2.58
CA ILE A 264 0.06 -14.83 3.07
C ILE A 264 1.01 -15.01 1.91
N GLY A 265 1.94 -14.09 1.75
CA GLY A 265 2.86 -14.13 0.63
C GLY A 265 4.00 -13.13 0.78
N LEU A 266 4.83 -13.11 -0.23
CA LEU A 266 5.99 -12.22 -0.31
C LEU A 266 5.92 -11.40 -1.59
N SER A 267 6.47 -10.20 -1.55
CA SER A 267 6.76 -9.43 -2.76
C SER A 267 8.17 -8.87 -2.76
N TYR A 268 8.68 -8.70 -3.95
CA TYR A 268 9.92 -7.99 -4.23
C TYR A 268 9.59 -6.67 -4.91
N LYS A 269 10.20 -5.59 -4.41
CA LYS A 269 10.06 -4.24 -4.95
C LYS A 269 11.41 -3.73 -5.41
N THR A 270 11.43 -2.97 -6.49
CA THR A 270 12.63 -2.28 -6.97
C THR A 270 12.27 -1.03 -7.74
N SER A 271 13.09 0.01 -7.64
CA SER A 271 13.01 1.17 -8.53
C SER A 271 13.63 0.88 -9.90
N SER A 272 13.23 1.61 -10.94
CA SER A 272 13.80 1.42 -12.29
C SER A 272 15.31 1.66 -12.33
N ASN A 273 15.86 2.50 -11.46
CA ASN A 273 17.29 2.72 -11.32
C ASN A 273 18.01 1.65 -10.47
N GLY A 274 17.29 0.69 -9.90
CA GLY A 274 17.83 -0.42 -9.09
C GLY A 274 18.39 -0.03 -7.72
N ARG A 275 18.27 1.22 -7.32
CA ARG A 275 18.83 1.75 -6.07
C ARG A 275 17.95 1.52 -4.84
N TYR A 276 16.67 1.33 -5.06
CA TYR A 276 15.71 0.92 -4.05
C TYR A 276 15.34 -0.54 -4.27
N LYS A 277 15.37 -1.31 -3.20
CA LYS A 277 14.95 -2.72 -3.17
C LYS A 277 14.19 -2.97 -1.88
N ALA A 278 13.17 -3.83 -1.95
CA ALA A 278 12.49 -4.28 -0.74
C ALA A 278 11.96 -5.70 -0.90
N ILE A 279 11.89 -6.41 0.21
CA ILE A 279 11.14 -7.67 0.36
C ILE A 279 10.05 -7.40 1.36
N SER A 280 8.80 -7.62 0.98
CA SER A 280 7.64 -7.34 1.83
C SER A 280 6.81 -8.59 2.05
N LEU A 281 6.26 -8.70 3.27
CA LEU A 281 5.25 -9.69 3.62
C LEU A 281 3.87 -9.17 3.22
N ASN A 282 3.14 -9.94 2.41
CA ASN A 282 1.83 -9.56 1.91
C ASN A 282 0.75 -10.38 2.58
N LEU A 283 -0.03 -9.74 3.43
CA LEU A 283 -1.18 -10.34 4.08
C LEU A 283 -2.49 -10.02 3.34
N ARG A 284 -2.40 -9.27 2.24
CA ARG A 284 -3.54 -8.82 1.41
C ARG A 284 -3.10 -8.57 -0.02
N SER A 285 -4.09 -8.54 -0.93
CA SER A 285 -3.90 -8.06 -2.29
C SER A 285 -3.54 -6.56 -2.32
N PRO A 286 -2.79 -6.07 -3.32
CA PRO A 286 -2.55 -4.63 -3.51
C PRO A 286 -3.81 -3.78 -3.57
N PHE A 287 -4.94 -4.36 -3.99
CA PHE A 287 -6.24 -3.69 -3.98
C PHE A 287 -6.81 -3.51 -2.55
N THR A 288 -6.52 -4.43 -1.63
CA THR A 288 -7.06 -4.42 -0.27
C THR A 288 -6.05 -3.95 0.79
N TYR A 289 -4.94 -3.45 0.35
CA TYR A 289 -3.79 -3.04 1.18
C TYR A 289 -4.12 -1.89 2.13
#